data_4b2cc1d97d2067d1d7fad2c2f887a274
#
_entry.id   4b2cc1d97d2067d1d7fad2c2f887a274
#
_cell.length_a   1.000
_cell.length_b   1.000
_cell.length_c   1.000
_cell.angle_alpha   90.00
_cell.angle_beta   90.00
_cell.angle_gamma   90.00
#
_symmetry.space_group_name_H-M   'P 1'
#
loop_
_entity.id
_entity.type
_entity.pdbx_description
1 polymer ?
#
loop_
_entity_poly.entity_id
_entity_poly.type
_entity_poly.pdbx_seq_one_letter_code
_entity_poly.pdbx_strand_id
1 'polypeptide(L)'
;MQAFRPTVLAAVLAAVMGGVPAFAASVDALERVKVDLVAPPMVHAHEQTAPGEAKVVEFELIIEEKKMVIDDKGTTLQAMTFNGSMPGPTLVVHEGDYVEVTLVNPKSNMMPHNVDFHSATGALGGASLTNVNPGEQATLRFKADRAGTFIYHCAPEGMVPWHVVTGMSGTIMVLPREGLKDAEGNSLSYDRAYTVGEFDLYIPKDEEGNYRDFATLAESYGETVKAMRTLTPSHIVFNGKVGALTGEGALKANVGETVLIIHSQANRDTRPHLIGGHGDWVWEHGKFHNPPLRDMETWFIPGGTAGAALYTFKQPGVYAYVNHNLIEAFELGASGHFVVEGDWDHDLMTQVKAPHPIPEGK
;
A
#
# COMPACT_ATOMS: atom_id res chain seq x y z
N MET A 1 -24.80 71.40 -46.79
CA MET A 1 -24.13 71.95 -45.59
C MET A 1 -24.67 71.25 -44.34
N GLN A 2 -24.07 70.17 -43.92
CA GLN A 2 -24.38 69.47 -42.70
C GLN A 2 -23.25 69.61 -41.67
N ALA A 3 -23.53 70.15 -40.55
CA ALA A 3 -22.57 70.43 -39.44
C ALA A 3 -22.19 69.19 -38.65
N PHE A 4 -20.90 68.92 -38.62
CA PHE A 4 -20.31 67.90 -37.72
C PHE A 4 -20.31 68.40 -36.28
N ARG A 5 -20.86 67.62 -35.36
CA ARG A 5 -20.69 67.80 -33.91
C ARG A 5 -19.56 66.87 -33.39
N PRO A 6 -18.60 67.36 -32.58
CA PRO A 6 -17.59 66.49 -32.01
C PRO A 6 -18.14 65.75 -30.76
N THR A 7 -18.02 64.42 -30.77
CA THR A 7 -18.29 63.58 -29.60
C THR A 7 -17.06 63.55 -28.70
N VAL A 8 -17.23 64.01 -27.44
CA VAL A 8 -16.20 63.95 -26.41
C VAL A 8 -16.14 62.54 -25.88
N LEU A 9 -15.00 61.86 -26.07
CA LEU A 9 -14.71 60.52 -25.57
C LEU A 9 -14.16 60.67 -24.12
N ALA A 10 -14.98 60.33 -23.08
CA ALA A 10 -14.51 60.28 -21.71
C ALA A 10 -13.69 58.98 -21.51
N ALA A 11 -12.39 59.13 -21.28
CA ALA A 11 -11.53 58.00 -20.88
C ALA A 11 -11.77 57.63 -19.42
N VAL A 12 -12.34 56.45 -19.19
CA VAL A 12 -12.43 55.85 -17.85
C VAL A 12 -11.08 55.17 -17.54
N LEU A 13 -10.29 55.77 -16.67
CA LEU A 13 -9.13 55.15 -16.08
C LEU A 13 -9.59 54.04 -15.09
N ALA A 14 -9.57 52.78 -15.51
CA ALA A 14 -9.69 51.67 -14.59
C ALA A 14 -8.35 51.49 -13.84
N ALA A 15 -8.33 51.82 -12.54
CA ALA A 15 -7.21 51.49 -11.67
C ALA A 15 -7.16 49.96 -11.49
N VAL A 16 -6.24 49.31 -12.18
CA VAL A 16 -5.89 47.90 -11.92
C VAL A 16 -5.15 47.89 -10.58
N MET A 17 -5.84 47.55 -9.52
CA MET A 17 -5.22 47.17 -8.28
C MET A 17 -4.48 45.84 -8.57
N GLY A 18 -3.19 45.95 -8.81
CA GLY A 18 -2.28 44.82 -8.91
C GLY A 18 -2.24 44.12 -7.54
N GLY A 19 -2.97 43.03 -7.40
CA GLY A 19 -2.75 42.11 -6.29
C GLY A 19 -1.30 41.64 -6.36
N VAL A 20 -0.52 41.93 -5.34
CA VAL A 20 0.81 41.37 -5.14
C VAL A 20 0.62 39.85 -5.17
N PRO A 21 1.28 39.08 -6.06
CA PRO A 21 1.21 37.64 -5.98
C PRO A 21 1.72 37.26 -4.58
N ALA A 22 0.89 36.58 -3.80
CA ALA A 22 1.36 35.95 -2.59
C ALA A 22 2.50 35.01 -3.01
N PHE A 23 3.73 35.35 -2.66
CA PHE A 23 4.87 34.44 -2.83
C PHE A 23 4.50 33.18 -2.08
N ALA A 24 4.30 32.07 -2.79
CA ALA A 24 4.23 30.77 -2.15
C ALA A 24 5.50 30.63 -1.29
N ALA A 25 5.31 30.34 0.00
CA ALA A 25 6.46 30.14 0.88
C ALA A 25 7.40 29.10 0.24
N SER A 26 8.71 29.41 0.30
CA SER A 26 9.70 28.45 -0.21
C SER A 26 9.50 27.14 0.54
N VAL A 27 9.55 25.98 -0.17
CA VAL A 27 9.44 24.66 0.43
C VAL A 27 10.41 24.50 1.62
N ASP A 28 11.56 25.17 1.55
CA ASP A 28 12.57 25.13 2.62
C ASP A 28 12.17 25.93 3.89
N ALA A 29 11.10 26.72 3.82
CA ALA A 29 10.53 27.43 4.97
C ALA A 29 9.38 26.66 5.66
N LEU A 30 8.93 25.52 5.08
CA LEU A 30 7.89 24.70 5.65
C LEU A 30 8.39 23.92 6.89
N GLU A 31 7.45 23.61 7.79
CA GLU A 31 7.73 22.70 8.91
C GLU A 31 8.23 21.35 8.37
N ARG A 32 9.30 20.83 9.01
CA ARG A 32 9.88 19.52 8.66
C ARG A 32 9.57 18.50 9.76
N VAL A 33 9.05 17.37 9.38
CA VAL A 33 8.67 16.28 10.29
C VAL A 33 9.37 15.01 9.87
N LYS A 34 10.28 14.49 10.69
CA LYS A 34 10.89 13.19 10.50
C LYS A 34 9.99 12.12 11.09
N VAL A 35 9.76 11.03 10.33
CA VAL A 35 8.90 9.92 10.73
C VAL A 35 9.74 8.67 10.93
N ASP A 36 9.57 8.04 12.09
CA ASP A 36 10.12 6.71 12.37
C ASP A 36 9.17 5.66 11.77
N LEU A 37 9.67 4.94 10.75
CA LEU A 37 8.90 3.93 10.04
C LEU A 37 8.79 2.64 10.87
N VAL A 38 7.65 1.97 10.74
CA VAL A 38 7.37 0.68 11.39
C VAL A 38 7.16 -0.40 10.32
N ALA A 39 7.54 -1.63 10.65
CA ALA A 39 7.34 -2.75 9.73
C ALA A 39 5.85 -3.11 9.61
N PRO A 40 5.35 -3.43 8.41
CA PRO A 40 4.02 -4.01 8.22
C PRO A 40 3.84 -5.31 9.04
N PRO A 41 2.62 -5.60 9.49
CA PRO A 41 1.34 -5.02 9.08
C PRO A 41 1.01 -3.67 9.74
N MET A 42 1.82 -3.19 10.69
CA MET A 42 1.54 -1.93 11.36
C MET A 42 1.78 -0.73 10.45
N VAL A 43 0.99 0.31 10.64
CA VAL A 43 1.19 1.64 10.07
C VAL A 43 1.64 2.57 11.20
N HIS A 44 2.64 3.42 10.96
CA HIS A 44 3.10 4.35 12.00
C HIS A 44 1.97 5.29 12.46
N ALA A 45 2.07 5.80 13.69
CA ALA A 45 1.11 6.75 14.23
C ALA A 45 1.02 8.00 13.34
N HIS A 46 -0.18 8.43 13.03
CA HIS A 46 -0.46 9.57 12.17
C HIS A 46 -1.83 10.18 12.51
N GLU A 47 -2.00 11.45 12.18
CA GLU A 47 -3.30 12.11 12.25
C GLU A 47 -4.13 11.79 11.00
N GLN A 48 -5.43 11.63 11.15
CA GLN A 48 -6.33 11.35 10.02
C GLN A 48 -6.74 12.62 9.27
N THR A 49 -6.49 13.79 9.85
CA THR A 49 -6.74 15.11 9.27
C THR A 49 -5.55 16.04 9.49
N ALA A 50 -5.32 16.97 8.60
CA ALA A 50 -4.22 17.95 8.74
C ALA A 50 -4.68 19.35 8.41
N PRO A 51 -5.42 20.02 9.31
CA PRO A 51 -5.75 21.43 9.12
C PRO A 51 -4.46 22.27 9.13
N GLY A 52 -4.37 23.26 8.26
CA GLY A 52 -3.22 24.18 8.20
C GLY A 52 -2.36 24.02 6.96
N GLU A 53 -1.11 24.50 7.04
CA GLU A 53 -0.19 24.53 5.91
C GLU A 53 0.42 23.15 5.61
N ALA A 54 0.94 23.00 4.40
CA ALA A 54 1.71 21.84 3.99
C ALA A 54 3.01 21.73 4.81
N LYS A 55 3.50 20.49 4.97
CA LYS A 55 4.75 20.18 5.67
C LYS A 55 5.72 19.46 4.71
N VAL A 56 6.98 19.39 5.08
CA VAL A 56 7.94 18.44 4.50
C VAL A 56 8.02 17.25 5.45
N VAL A 57 7.55 16.09 4.99
CA VAL A 57 7.59 14.83 5.75
C VAL A 57 8.77 14.00 5.28
N GLU A 58 9.67 13.70 6.21
CA GLU A 58 10.95 13.04 5.92
C GLU A 58 10.90 11.55 6.29
N PHE A 59 11.32 10.71 5.35
CA PHE A 59 11.40 9.27 5.51
C PHE A 59 12.79 8.76 5.11
N GLU A 60 13.21 7.65 5.71
CA GLU A 60 14.42 6.93 5.31
C GLU A 60 14.06 5.50 4.91
N LEU A 61 14.39 5.14 3.68
CA LEU A 61 14.25 3.79 3.15
C LEU A 61 15.63 3.16 2.99
N ILE A 62 15.92 2.15 3.82
CA ILE A 62 17.16 1.41 3.78
C ILE A 62 16.94 0.12 3.00
N ILE A 63 17.77 -0.11 1.98
CA ILE A 63 17.69 -1.31 1.15
C ILE A 63 18.44 -2.45 1.85
N GLU A 64 17.78 -3.60 1.95
CA GLU A 64 18.40 -4.84 2.46
C GLU A 64 18.21 -5.96 1.45
N GLU A 65 19.34 -6.52 1.00
CA GLU A 65 19.39 -7.78 0.26
C GLU A 65 19.65 -8.92 1.27
N LYS A 66 18.69 -9.86 1.36
CA LYS A 66 18.79 -10.91 2.39
C LYS A 66 18.05 -12.20 2.01
N LYS A 67 18.45 -13.29 2.61
CA LYS A 67 17.71 -14.56 2.51
C LYS A 67 16.54 -14.55 3.50
N MET A 68 15.33 -14.86 3.01
CA MET A 68 14.12 -14.99 3.80
C MET A 68 13.55 -16.41 3.72
N VAL A 69 12.99 -16.91 4.82
CA VAL A 69 12.21 -18.16 4.84
C VAL A 69 10.76 -17.81 4.53
N ILE A 70 10.18 -18.51 3.55
CA ILE A 70 8.86 -18.18 2.96
C ILE A 70 7.75 -19.07 3.47
N ASP A 71 8.05 -20.29 3.89
CA ASP A 71 7.06 -21.25 4.38
C ASP A 71 7.58 -22.08 5.57
N ASP A 72 6.73 -22.93 6.14
CA ASP A 72 7.06 -23.83 7.25
C ASP A 72 7.93 -25.03 6.84
N LYS A 73 8.12 -25.25 5.52
CA LYS A 73 9.01 -26.30 4.99
C LYS A 73 10.45 -25.82 4.85
N GLY A 74 10.71 -24.55 5.15
CA GLY A 74 12.02 -23.94 5.06
C GLY A 74 12.40 -23.49 3.63
N THR A 75 11.42 -23.32 2.74
CA THR A 75 11.64 -22.74 1.41
C THR A 75 12.22 -21.33 1.56
N THR A 76 13.28 -21.01 0.84
CA THR A 76 13.98 -19.73 0.93
C THR A 76 13.84 -18.89 -0.33
N LEU A 77 13.88 -17.57 -0.14
CA LEU A 77 13.96 -16.56 -1.19
C LEU A 77 15.17 -15.67 -0.95
N GLN A 78 15.96 -15.41 -1.98
CA GLN A 78 16.89 -14.28 -1.98
C GLN A 78 16.07 -13.02 -2.23
N ALA A 79 15.76 -12.31 -1.15
CA ALA A 79 14.86 -11.16 -1.15
C ALA A 79 15.61 -9.83 -1.24
N MET A 80 14.99 -8.86 -1.87
CA MET A 80 15.36 -7.46 -1.83
C MET A 80 14.23 -6.68 -1.17
N THR A 81 14.54 -5.85 -0.17
CA THR A 81 13.51 -5.25 0.68
C THR A 81 13.79 -3.78 0.97
N PHE A 82 12.76 -3.02 1.33
CA PHE A 82 12.91 -1.73 1.99
C PHE A 82 12.74 -1.92 3.50
N ASN A 83 13.71 -1.45 4.29
CA ASN A 83 13.74 -1.56 5.75
C ASN A 83 13.56 -3.00 6.26
N GLY A 84 14.06 -3.97 5.50
CA GLY A 84 14.11 -5.37 5.91
C GLY A 84 12.77 -6.11 5.95
N SER A 85 11.67 -5.52 5.51
CA SER A 85 10.34 -6.12 5.52
C SER A 85 9.74 -6.26 4.11
N MET A 86 8.81 -7.17 3.96
CA MET A 86 8.03 -7.44 2.76
C MET A 86 6.54 -7.47 3.14
N PRO A 87 5.76 -6.45 2.76
CA PRO A 87 6.12 -5.25 2.02
C PRO A 87 7.05 -4.32 2.82
N GLY A 88 7.62 -3.33 2.14
CA GLY A 88 8.28 -2.20 2.78
C GLY A 88 7.29 -1.37 3.62
N PRO A 89 7.77 -0.51 4.54
CA PRO A 89 6.93 0.30 5.42
C PRO A 89 5.91 1.15 4.68
N THR A 90 4.73 1.36 5.30
CA THR A 90 3.75 2.31 4.79
C THR A 90 4.13 3.73 5.18
N LEU A 91 4.26 4.59 4.18
CA LEU A 91 4.48 6.03 4.36
C LEU A 91 3.12 6.73 4.44
N VAL A 92 2.91 7.62 5.41
CA VAL A 92 1.66 8.38 5.52
C VAL A 92 1.95 9.86 5.50
N VAL A 93 1.26 10.58 4.62
CA VAL A 93 1.31 12.04 4.46
C VAL A 93 -0.09 12.57 4.16
N HIS A 94 -0.26 13.89 4.15
CA HIS A 94 -1.50 14.53 3.71
C HIS A 94 -1.35 15.18 2.35
N GLU A 95 -2.45 15.29 1.65
CA GLU A 95 -2.50 15.97 0.34
C GLU A 95 -1.94 17.39 0.45
N GLY A 96 -1.06 17.72 -0.49
CA GLY A 96 -0.35 19.01 -0.52
C GLY A 96 0.97 19.01 0.24
N ASP A 97 1.26 18.05 1.13
CA ASP A 97 2.55 17.91 1.78
C ASP A 97 3.65 17.56 0.77
N TYR A 98 4.89 17.83 1.17
CA TYR A 98 6.07 17.39 0.44
C TYR A 98 6.64 16.14 1.09
N VAL A 99 6.77 15.09 0.30
CA VAL A 99 7.44 13.86 0.70
C VAL A 99 8.91 13.99 0.40
N GLU A 100 9.77 13.81 1.40
CA GLU A 100 11.21 13.77 1.22
C GLU A 100 11.72 12.40 1.67
N VAL A 101 12.20 11.61 0.73
CA VAL A 101 12.67 10.25 0.98
C VAL A 101 14.16 10.15 0.72
N THR A 102 14.91 9.74 1.73
CA THR A 102 16.30 9.33 1.57
C THR A 102 16.37 7.83 1.35
N LEU A 103 16.77 7.42 0.16
CA LEU A 103 17.01 6.03 -0.20
C LEU A 103 18.48 5.70 0.07
N VAL A 104 18.74 4.72 0.92
CA VAL A 104 20.07 4.29 1.33
C VAL A 104 20.34 2.88 0.79
N ASN A 105 21.41 2.71 0.01
CA ASN A 105 21.87 1.41 -0.46
C ASN A 105 23.22 1.07 0.25
N PRO A 106 23.20 0.24 1.32
CA PRO A 106 24.40 -0.11 2.08
C PRO A 106 25.48 -0.78 1.22
N LYS A 107 26.74 -0.62 1.60
CA LYS A 107 27.89 -1.26 0.91
C LYS A 107 27.85 -2.78 0.91
N SER A 108 27.08 -3.38 1.81
CA SER A 108 26.89 -4.83 1.90
C SER A 108 26.03 -5.41 0.80
N ASN A 109 25.22 -4.56 0.14
CA ASN A 109 24.38 -4.97 -0.98
C ASN A 109 25.20 -5.18 -2.25
N MET A 110 24.63 -5.91 -3.20
CA MET A 110 25.30 -6.29 -4.46
C MET A 110 24.76 -5.53 -5.67
N MET A 111 23.50 -5.07 -5.61
CA MET A 111 22.78 -4.55 -6.76
C MET A 111 22.58 -3.03 -6.67
N PRO A 112 22.49 -2.33 -7.82
CA PRO A 112 21.94 -0.99 -7.85
C PRO A 112 20.44 -1.01 -7.63
N HIS A 113 19.94 0.01 -6.96
CA HIS A 113 18.51 0.15 -6.65
C HIS A 113 18.05 1.60 -6.87
N ASN A 114 16.73 1.77 -6.95
CA ASN A 114 16.07 3.07 -6.98
C ASN A 114 14.68 2.97 -6.35
N VAL A 115 13.90 4.03 -6.41
CA VAL A 115 12.49 3.98 -5.99
C VAL A 115 11.61 4.78 -6.93
N ASP A 116 10.54 4.12 -7.41
CA ASP A 116 9.42 4.67 -8.16
C ASP A 116 8.23 4.81 -7.22
N PHE A 117 7.67 6.03 -7.13
CA PHE A 117 6.43 6.32 -6.38
C PHE A 117 5.29 6.55 -7.37
N HIS A 118 4.28 5.67 -7.36
CA HIS A 118 3.06 5.86 -8.18
C HIS A 118 2.26 7.11 -7.79
N SER A 119 2.55 7.71 -6.63
CA SER A 119 1.99 8.99 -6.17
C SER A 119 2.73 10.21 -6.69
N ALA A 120 3.96 10.06 -7.22
CA ALA A 120 4.77 11.16 -7.71
C ALA A 120 4.50 11.46 -9.19
N THR A 121 4.68 12.72 -9.60
CA THR A 121 4.47 13.15 -10.97
C THR A 121 5.81 13.43 -11.66
N GLY A 122 6.11 12.69 -12.73
CA GLY A 122 7.31 12.87 -13.57
C GLY A 122 8.51 12.03 -13.17
N ALA A 123 9.60 12.11 -13.90
CA ALA A 123 10.90 11.45 -13.63
C ALA A 123 10.81 9.94 -13.34
N LEU A 124 9.92 9.22 -14.02
CA LEU A 124 9.61 7.81 -13.73
C LEU A 124 9.26 7.60 -12.24
N GLY A 125 8.36 8.44 -11.70
CA GLY A 125 7.96 8.38 -10.29
C GLY A 125 9.10 8.64 -9.28
N GLY A 126 10.24 9.17 -9.74
CA GLY A 126 11.46 9.38 -8.96
C GLY A 126 12.58 8.39 -9.25
N ALA A 127 12.32 7.27 -9.92
CA ALA A 127 13.31 6.24 -10.18
C ALA A 127 14.55 6.76 -10.91
N SER A 128 14.38 7.68 -11.87
CA SER A 128 15.51 8.29 -12.58
C SER A 128 16.37 9.23 -11.73
N LEU A 129 15.88 9.64 -10.56
CA LEU A 129 16.54 10.56 -9.64
C LEU A 129 17.11 9.87 -8.39
N THR A 130 16.82 8.60 -8.20
CA THR A 130 17.18 7.84 -6.99
C THR A 130 18.00 6.59 -7.27
N ASN A 131 18.62 6.49 -8.46
CA ASN A 131 19.45 5.34 -8.78
C ASN A 131 20.74 5.36 -7.94
N VAL A 132 20.88 4.43 -7.01
CA VAL A 132 21.99 4.34 -6.04
C VAL A 132 22.70 3.00 -6.15
N ASN A 133 24.03 3.03 -6.29
CA ASN A 133 24.88 1.84 -6.21
C ASN A 133 25.15 1.46 -4.75
N PRO A 134 25.64 0.23 -4.47
CA PRO A 134 26.08 -0.12 -3.13
C PRO A 134 27.03 0.90 -2.52
N GLY A 135 26.68 1.41 -1.34
CA GLY A 135 27.40 2.48 -0.62
C GLY A 135 27.00 3.90 -0.97
N GLU A 136 25.97 4.07 -1.78
CA GLU A 136 25.39 5.38 -2.14
C GLU A 136 24.02 5.61 -1.49
N GLN A 137 23.63 6.86 -1.42
CA GLN A 137 22.29 7.29 -1.05
C GLN A 137 21.85 8.46 -1.92
N ALA A 138 20.53 8.62 -2.08
CA ALA A 138 19.93 9.75 -2.78
C ALA A 138 18.69 10.22 -2.01
N THR A 139 18.42 11.52 -2.04
CA THR A 139 17.21 12.07 -1.45
C THR A 139 16.33 12.66 -2.55
N LEU A 140 15.09 12.17 -2.62
CA LEU A 140 14.04 12.65 -3.53
C LEU A 140 13.05 13.50 -2.75
N ARG A 141 12.62 14.63 -3.32
CA ARG A 141 11.48 15.38 -2.82
C ARG A 141 10.42 15.48 -3.92
N PHE A 142 9.17 15.17 -3.57
CA PHE A 142 8.02 15.39 -4.46
C PHE A 142 6.82 15.90 -3.66
N LYS A 143 5.87 16.53 -4.34
CA LYS A 143 4.62 16.98 -3.72
C LYS A 143 3.58 15.86 -3.80
N ALA A 144 2.93 15.53 -2.68
CA ALA A 144 1.81 14.62 -2.61
C ALA A 144 0.53 15.36 -3.06
N ASP A 145 0.28 15.43 -4.35
CA ASP A 145 -0.78 16.23 -4.96
C ASP A 145 -2.08 15.46 -5.23
N ARG A 146 -2.15 14.20 -4.80
CA ARG A 146 -3.31 13.30 -5.02
C ARG A 146 -3.57 12.45 -3.80
N ALA A 147 -4.74 12.61 -3.20
CA ALA A 147 -5.15 11.77 -2.08
C ALA A 147 -5.47 10.33 -2.53
N GLY A 148 -4.93 9.36 -1.80
CA GLY A 148 -5.11 7.94 -2.08
C GLY A 148 -4.06 7.05 -1.45
N THR A 149 -4.21 5.75 -1.63
CA THR A 149 -3.16 4.77 -1.42
C THR A 149 -2.47 4.44 -2.74
N PHE A 150 -1.16 4.33 -2.72
CA PHE A 150 -0.35 4.08 -3.91
C PHE A 150 0.77 3.10 -3.55
N ILE A 151 1.31 2.44 -4.57
CA ILE A 151 2.52 1.64 -4.44
C ILE A 151 3.75 2.53 -4.60
N TYR A 152 4.83 2.17 -3.92
CA TYR A 152 6.19 2.47 -4.32
C TYR A 152 6.96 1.17 -4.51
N HIS A 153 7.89 1.13 -5.46
CA HIS A 153 8.68 -0.06 -5.71
C HIS A 153 10.05 0.28 -6.34
N CYS A 154 10.96 -0.68 -6.32
CA CYS A 154 12.20 -0.56 -7.06
C CYS A 154 11.95 -0.77 -8.56
N ALA A 155 12.57 0.08 -9.40
CA ALA A 155 12.38 0.08 -10.83
C ALA A 155 13.69 0.25 -11.62
N PRO A 156 14.75 -0.58 -11.39
CA PRO A 156 16.00 -0.47 -12.13
C PRO A 156 15.80 -0.96 -13.57
N GLU A 157 16.43 -0.27 -14.53
CA GLU A 157 16.28 -0.56 -15.94
C GLU A 157 16.61 -2.04 -16.26
N GLY A 158 15.70 -2.70 -16.98
CA GLY A 158 15.84 -4.09 -17.41
C GLY A 158 15.59 -5.16 -16.35
N MET A 159 15.43 -4.80 -15.05
CA MET A 159 15.28 -5.74 -13.95
C MET A 159 14.06 -5.49 -13.06
N VAL A 160 13.19 -4.55 -13.40
CA VAL A 160 12.01 -4.15 -12.61
C VAL A 160 11.20 -5.35 -12.11
N PRO A 161 10.77 -6.31 -12.96
CA PRO A 161 9.93 -7.41 -12.49
C PRO A 161 10.62 -8.25 -11.42
N TRP A 162 11.92 -8.52 -11.57
CA TRP A 162 12.68 -9.34 -10.61
C TRP A 162 12.77 -8.65 -9.25
N HIS A 163 13.10 -7.35 -9.20
CA HIS A 163 13.15 -6.60 -7.95
C HIS A 163 11.79 -6.55 -7.25
N VAL A 164 10.71 -6.36 -7.99
CA VAL A 164 9.34 -6.31 -7.44
C VAL A 164 8.92 -7.66 -6.85
N VAL A 165 9.03 -8.76 -7.63
CA VAL A 165 8.55 -10.08 -7.17
C VAL A 165 9.46 -10.71 -6.11
N THR A 166 10.66 -10.17 -5.88
CA THR A 166 11.53 -10.60 -4.79
C THR A 166 11.42 -9.73 -3.54
N GLY A 167 10.45 -8.78 -3.51
CA GLY A 167 10.05 -8.10 -2.27
C GLY A 167 10.13 -6.58 -2.25
N MET A 168 10.65 -5.94 -3.31
CA MET A 168 10.88 -4.49 -3.29
C MET A 168 9.65 -3.68 -3.68
N SER A 169 8.61 -3.75 -2.88
CA SER A 169 7.47 -2.84 -2.94
C SER A 169 6.91 -2.51 -1.56
N GLY A 170 6.26 -1.37 -1.45
CA GLY A 170 5.55 -0.92 -0.26
C GLY A 170 4.43 0.04 -0.63
N THR A 171 3.83 0.69 0.34
CA THR A 171 2.70 1.61 0.13
C THR A 171 2.99 3.02 0.64
N ILE A 172 2.42 4.00 -0.04
CA ILE A 172 2.28 5.36 0.48
C ILE A 172 0.80 5.70 0.52
N MET A 173 0.33 6.19 1.66
CA MET A 173 -1.02 6.72 1.87
C MET A 173 -0.96 8.23 1.94
N VAL A 174 -1.63 8.88 1.02
CA VAL A 174 -1.84 10.33 1.00
C VAL A 174 -3.27 10.59 1.45
N LEU A 175 -3.45 10.99 2.69
CA LEU A 175 -4.77 11.30 3.25
C LEU A 175 -5.28 12.66 2.72
N PRO A 176 -6.59 12.79 2.42
CA PRO A 176 -7.17 14.12 2.24
C PRO A 176 -6.96 14.95 3.50
N ARG A 177 -6.69 16.24 3.38
CA ARG A 177 -6.47 17.11 4.56
C ARG A 177 -7.65 17.17 5.52
N GLU A 178 -8.86 16.97 5.00
CA GLU A 178 -10.10 16.92 5.79
C GLU A 178 -10.47 15.51 6.25
N GLY A 179 -9.60 14.51 6.03
CA GLY A 179 -9.86 13.09 6.31
C GLY A 179 -10.69 12.41 5.23
N LEU A 180 -10.94 11.11 5.45
CA LEU A 180 -11.73 10.28 4.54
C LEU A 180 -13.22 10.68 4.61
N LYS A 181 -13.92 10.55 3.48
CA LYS A 181 -15.36 10.88 3.37
C LYS A 181 -16.11 9.80 2.60
N ASP A 182 -17.39 9.64 2.95
CA ASP A 182 -18.32 8.83 2.14
C ASP A 182 -18.81 9.61 0.91
N ALA A 183 -19.74 8.99 0.16
CA ALA A 183 -20.30 9.58 -1.05
C ALA A 183 -21.17 10.83 -0.77
N GLU A 184 -21.72 10.95 0.43
CA GLU A 184 -22.53 12.06 0.91
C GLU A 184 -21.68 13.20 1.52
N GLY A 185 -20.37 12.99 1.66
CA GLY A 185 -19.42 13.94 2.26
C GLY A 185 -19.31 13.86 3.77
N ASN A 186 -19.90 12.85 4.41
CA ASN A 186 -19.75 12.62 5.85
C ASN A 186 -18.33 12.10 6.14
N SER A 187 -17.76 12.53 7.27
CA SER A 187 -16.42 12.09 7.68
C SER A 187 -16.43 10.61 8.07
N LEU A 188 -15.42 9.91 7.58
CA LEU A 188 -15.11 8.52 7.95
C LEU A 188 -13.81 8.52 8.76
N SER A 189 -13.78 7.72 9.84
CA SER A 189 -12.61 7.55 10.69
C SER A 189 -12.33 6.07 10.95
N TYR A 190 -11.15 5.76 11.45
CA TYR A 190 -10.75 4.41 11.84
C TYR A 190 -9.97 4.45 13.16
N ASP A 191 -10.07 3.34 13.90
CA ASP A 191 -9.35 3.16 15.18
C ASP A 191 -7.96 2.55 14.95
N ARG A 192 -7.83 1.75 13.89
CA ARG A 192 -6.60 1.05 13.49
C ARG A 192 -6.39 1.09 11.99
N ALA A 193 -5.13 1.04 11.58
CA ALA A 193 -4.74 0.85 10.19
C ALA A 193 -3.75 -0.29 10.07
N TYR A 194 -3.95 -1.16 9.07
CA TYR A 194 -3.06 -2.26 8.74
C TYR A 194 -2.72 -2.28 7.27
N THR A 195 -1.49 -2.68 6.97
CA THR A 195 -1.04 -2.92 5.60
C THR A 195 -0.90 -4.41 5.34
N VAL A 196 -1.59 -4.89 4.31
CA VAL A 196 -1.44 -6.22 3.72
C VAL A 196 -0.78 -6.05 2.36
N GLY A 197 0.47 -6.49 2.23
CA GLY A 197 1.15 -6.58 0.95
C GLY A 197 1.06 -8.01 0.42
N GLU A 198 0.44 -8.18 -0.74
CA GLU A 198 0.39 -9.47 -1.42
C GLU A 198 1.52 -9.56 -2.44
N PHE A 199 2.24 -10.69 -2.42
CA PHE A 199 3.38 -10.96 -3.29
C PHE A 199 3.21 -12.29 -3.99
N ASP A 200 3.41 -12.29 -5.30
CA ASP A 200 3.57 -13.49 -6.11
C ASP A 200 5.07 -13.81 -6.24
N LEU A 201 5.49 -14.91 -5.63
CA LEU A 201 6.87 -15.35 -5.58
C LEU A 201 7.13 -16.45 -6.62
N TYR A 202 8.32 -16.43 -7.21
CA TYR A 202 8.72 -17.35 -8.29
C TYR A 202 10.01 -18.07 -7.90
N ILE A 203 9.89 -19.01 -6.93
CA ILE A 203 11.02 -19.80 -6.45
C ILE A 203 11.20 -21.00 -7.37
N PRO A 204 12.35 -21.15 -8.05
CA PRO A 204 12.59 -22.26 -8.96
C PRO A 204 12.61 -23.61 -8.25
N LYS A 205 12.32 -24.68 -9.00
CA LYS A 205 12.47 -26.07 -8.56
C LYS A 205 13.58 -26.76 -9.32
N ASP A 206 14.23 -27.73 -8.65
CA ASP A 206 15.15 -28.67 -9.28
C ASP A 206 14.39 -29.75 -10.09
N GLU A 207 15.16 -30.69 -10.69
CA GLU A 207 14.59 -31.78 -11.49
C GLU A 207 13.79 -32.78 -10.65
N GLU A 208 14.06 -32.86 -9.36
CA GLU A 208 13.33 -33.68 -8.38
C GLU A 208 12.06 -33.00 -7.85
N GLY A 209 11.85 -31.72 -8.19
CA GLY A 209 10.68 -30.95 -7.80
C GLY A 209 10.81 -30.20 -6.46
N ASN A 210 11.98 -30.18 -5.84
CA ASN A 210 12.26 -29.43 -4.62
C ASN A 210 12.55 -27.97 -4.94
N TYR A 211 12.16 -27.04 -4.06
CA TYR A 211 12.54 -25.63 -4.20
C TYR A 211 14.04 -25.44 -4.03
N ARG A 212 14.64 -24.68 -4.95
CA ARG A 212 16.07 -24.38 -4.91
C ARG A 212 16.41 -23.38 -3.84
N ASP A 213 17.49 -23.65 -3.14
CA ASP A 213 18.13 -22.72 -2.21
C ASP A 213 19.40 -22.15 -2.86
N PHE A 214 19.50 -20.82 -2.90
CA PHE A 214 20.64 -20.11 -3.47
C PHE A 214 21.47 -19.47 -2.37
N ALA A 215 22.79 -19.48 -2.51
CA ALA A 215 23.69 -18.85 -1.56
C ALA A 215 23.67 -17.32 -1.70
N THR A 216 23.50 -16.81 -2.91
CA THR A 216 23.53 -15.38 -3.21
C THR A 216 22.37 -14.96 -4.12
N LEU A 217 22.07 -13.66 -4.10
CA LEU A 217 21.10 -13.03 -4.98
C LEU A 217 21.48 -13.23 -6.47
N ALA A 218 22.75 -13.04 -6.81
CA ALA A 218 23.26 -13.20 -8.18
C ALA A 218 23.06 -14.62 -8.73
N GLU A 219 23.25 -15.66 -7.90
CA GLU A 219 23.02 -17.06 -8.31
C GLU A 219 21.55 -17.33 -8.60
N SER A 220 20.63 -16.68 -7.86
CA SER A 220 19.18 -16.88 -8.03
C SER A 220 18.63 -16.26 -9.30
N TYR A 221 19.26 -15.23 -9.84
CA TYR A 221 18.72 -14.36 -10.89
C TYR A 221 18.22 -15.13 -12.13
N GLY A 222 19.11 -15.91 -12.75
CA GLY A 222 18.80 -16.55 -14.03
C GLY A 222 17.63 -17.53 -13.96
N GLU A 223 17.58 -18.33 -12.90
CA GLU A 223 16.53 -19.32 -12.70
C GLU A 223 15.23 -18.69 -12.21
N THR A 224 15.30 -17.70 -11.35
CA THR A 224 14.12 -16.93 -10.92
C THR A 224 13.47 -16.22 -12.11
N VAL A 225 14.25 -15.57 -12.98
CA VAL A 225 13.72 -14.95 -14.21
C VAL A 225 13.09 -15.98 -15.14
N LYS A 226 13.67 -17.17 -15.24
CA LYS A 226 13.06 -18.28 -16.02
C LYS A 226 11.72 -18.72 -15.42
N ALA A 227 11.64 -18.84 -14.10
CA ALA A 227 10.40 -19.17 -13.40
C ALA A 227 9.34 -18.07 -13.57
N MET A 228 9.69 -16.80 -13.45
CA MET A 228 8.78 -15.66 -13.65
C MET A 228 8.13 -15.65 -15.04
N ARG A 229 8.88 -16.05 -16.08
CA ARG A 229 8.36 -16.11 -17.47
C ARG A 229 7.26 -17.14 -17.66
N THR A 230 7.06 -18.08 -16.73
CA THR A 230 5.94 -19.03 -16.77
C THR A 230 4.63 -18.37 -16.38
N LEU A 231 4.66 -17.20 -15.72
CA LEU A 231 3.53 -16.52 -15.12
C LEU A 231 2.79 -17.36 -14.06
N THR A 232 3.44 -18.41 -13.56
CA THR A 232 2.90 -19.33 -12.55
C THR A 232 3.74 -19.17 -11.28
N PRO A 233 3.25 -18.43 -10.29
CA PRO A 233 3.97 -18.23 -9.03
C PRO A 233 4.06 -19.55 -8.24
N SER A 234 5.16 -19.72 -7.51
CA SER A 234 5.35 -20.82 -6.58
C SER A 234 4.56 -20.62 -5.29
N HIS A 235 4.48 -19.36 -4.84
CA HIS A 235 3.74 -18.93 -3.66
C HIS A 235 3.05 -17.59 -3.96
N ILE A 236 1.94 -17.36 -3.31
CA ILE A 236 1.30 -16.05 -3.22
C ILE A 236 1.07 -15.81 -1.73
N VAL A 237 1.73 -14.79 -1.17
CA VAL A 237 1.82 -14.64 0.27
C VAL A 237 1.43 -13.23 0.71
N PHE A 238 0.85 -13.14 1.90
CA PHE A 238 0.68 -11.86 2.59
C PHE A 238 1.88 -11.58 3.48
N ASN A 239 2.39 -10.36 3.44
CA ASN A 239 3.48 -9.87 4.26
C ASN A 239 4.70 -10.81 4.31
N GLY A 240 5.10 -11.29 3.12
CA GLY A 240 6.41 -11.88 2.86
C GLY A 240 6.55 -13.37 3.12
N LYS A 241 5.59 -14.04 3.74
CA LYS A 241 5.62 -15.51 3.91
C LYS A 241 4.23 -16.10 4.14
N VAL A 242 4.10 -17.39 3.89
CA VAL A 242 2.90 -18.16 4.23
C VAL A 242 2.64 -18.06 5.73
N GLY A 243 1.42 -17.69 6.09
CA GLY A 243 1.00 -17.58 7.49
C GLY A 243 1.57 -16.39 8.29
N ALA A 244 2.20 -15.40 7.61
CA ALA A 244 2.71 -14.22 8.30
C ALA A 244 1.66 -13.49 9.16
N LEU A 245 0.42 -13.45 8.68
CA LEU A 245 -0.71 -12.80 9.33
C LEU A 245 -1.66 -13.80 10.02
N THR A 246 -1.14 -14.93 10.52
CA THR A 246 -1.92 -15.95 11.24
C THR A 246 -1.31 -16.23 12.61
N GLY A 247 -2.04 -16.93 13.48
CA GLY A 247 -1.54 -17.26 14.82
C GLY A 247 -1.14 -16.01 15.61
N GLU A 248 0.12 -15.96 16.06
CA GLU A 248 0.66 -14.82 16.80
C GLU A 248 0.77 -13.56 15.92
N GLY A 249 0.96 -13.73 14.61
CA GLY A 249 1.00 -12.63 13.62
C GLY A 249 -0.38 -12.13 13.17
N ALA A 250 -1.47 -12.70 13.67
CA ALA A 250 -2.82 -12.28 13.30
C ALA A 250 -3.09 -10.83 13.68
N LEU A 251 -3.82 -10.12 12.80
CA LEU A 251 -4.27 -8.75 13.01
C LEU A 251 -5.29 -8.69 14.16
N LYS A 252 -5.29 -7.64 14.95
CA LYS A 252 -6.13 -7.51 16.15
C LYS A 252 -7.14 -6.38 16.00
N ALA A 253 -8.36 -6.62 16.48
CA ALA A 253 -9.38 -5.60 16.65
C ALA A 253 -10.30 -5.95 17.82
N ASN A 254 -11.16 -4.99 18.22
CA ASN A 254 -12.24 -5.22 19.15
C ASN A 254 -13.59 -5.00 18.45
N VAL A 255 -14.64 -5.60 18.98
CA VAL A 255 -16.02 -5.28 18.54
C VAL A 255 -16.28 -3.80 18.74
N GLY A 256 -16.81 -3.15 17.69
CA GLY A 256 -17.05 -1.69 17.60
C GLY A 256 -15.90 -0.91 16.99
N GLU A 257 -14.67 -1.46 16.89
CA GLU A 257 -13.57 -0.77 16.21
C GLU A 257 -13.71 -0.83 14.69
N THR A 258 -13.43 0.30 14.06
CA THR A 258 -13.31 0.43 12.61
C THR A 258 -11.82 0.29 12.22
N VAL A 259 -11.54 -0.60 11.29
CA VAL A 259 -10.18 -0.86 10.80
C VAL A 259 -10.05 -0.41 9.36
N LEU A 260 -8.99 0.35 9.07
CA LEU A 260 -8.53 0.63 7.72
C LEU A 260 -7.58 -0.49 7.26
N ILE A 261 -7.94 -1.19 6.20
CA ILE A 261 -7.11 -2.20 5.56
C ILE A 261 -6.55 -1.61 4.27
N ILE A 262 -5.24 -1.41 4.22
CA ILE A 262 -4.52 -1.02 3.00
C ILE A 262 -4.00 -2.32 2.39
N HIS A 263 -4.47 -2.67 1.19
CA HIS A 263 -4.03 -3.88 0.49
C HIS A 263 -3.33 -3.52 -0.81
N SER A 264 -2.12 -4.03 -1.02
CA SER A 264 -1.30 -3.74 -2.19
C SER A 264 -0.85 -5.01 -2.90
N GLN A 265 -0.82 -4.92 -4.24
CA GLN A 265 -0.22 -5.95 -5.11
C GLN A 265 0.53 -5.24 -6.24
N ALA A 266 1.85 -5.39 -6.25
CA ALA A 266 2.71 -4.62 -7.15
C ALA A 266 2.79 -5.19 -8.58
N ASN A 267 2.47 -6.47 -8.79
CA ASN A 267 2.65 -7.17 -10.07
C ASN A 267 1.34 -7.72 -10.65
N ARG A 268 0.57 -8.48 -9.87
CA ARG A 268 -0.67 -9.12 -10.31
C ARG A 268 -1.90 -8.40 -9.75
N ASP A 269 -3.07 -8.70 -10.30
CA ASP A 269 -4.35 -8.32 -9.69
C ASP A 269 -4.69 -9.26 -8.53
N THR A 270 -5.51 -8.77 -7.59
CA THR A 270 -5.96 -9.53 -6.43
C THR A 270 -7.43 -9.23 -6.11
N ARG A 271 -8.04 -10.10 -5.28
CA ARG A 271 -9.45 -10.05 -4.93
C ARG A 271 -9.64 -10.26 -3.44
N PRO A 272 -9.33 -9.24 -2.62
CA PRO A 272 -9.50 -9.34 -1.18
C PRO A 272 -10.95 -9.62 -0.77
N HIS A 273 -11.10 -10.47 0.24
CA HIS A 273 -12.35 -10.81 0.88
C HIS A 273 -12.14 -11.00 2.38
N LEU A 274 -13.02 -10.46 3.19
CA LEU A 274 -13.03 -10.65 4.64
C LEU A 274 -14.14 -11.62 5.01
N ILE A 275 -13.79 -12.88 5.29
CA ILE A 275 -14.76 -13.91 5.68
C ILE A 275 -15.30 -13.60 7.07
N GLY A 276 -16.60 -13.34 7.15
CA GLY A 276 -17.30 -12.91 8.37
C GLY A 276 -17.58 -11.41 8.42
N GLY A 277 -17.09 -10.64 7.43
CA GLY A 277 -17.33 -9.21 7.28
C GLY A 277 -17.46 -8.79 5.84
N HIS A 278 -17.52 -7.49 5.62
CA HIS A 278 -17.59 -6.86 4.31
C HIS A 278 -16.63 -5.65 4.27
N GLY A 279 -16.41 -5.06 3.09
CA GLY A 279 -15.88 -3.72 3.02
C GLY A 279 -17.03 -2.73 3.19
N ASP A 280 -17.21 -2.13 4.36
CA ASP A 280 -18.27 -1.12 4.59
C ASP A 280 -18.10 0.06 3.62
N TRP A 281 -16.85 0.49 3.40
CA TRP A 281 -16.43 1.45 2.38
C TRP A 281 -15.14 0.98 1.73
N VAL A 282 -15.11 0.92 0.39
CA VAL A 282 -13.99 0.38 -0.38
C VAL A 282 -13.58 1.33 -1.50
N TRP A 283 -12.29 1.65 -1.53
CA TRP A 283 -11.60 2.32 -2.64
C TRP A 283 -10.71 1.30 -3.34
N GLU A 284 -11.27 0.55 -4.30
CA GLU A 284 -10.57 -0.54 -5.02
C GLU A 284 -9.25 -0.10 -5.66
N HIS A 285 -9.23 1.13 -6.20
CA HIS A 285 -8.04 1.75 -6.79
C HIS A 285 -7.33 2.73 -5.84
N GLY A 286 -7.73 2.75 -4.57
CA GLY A 286 -7.14 3.59 -3.54
C GLY A 286 -7.26 5.10 -3.74
N LYS A 287 -8.21 5.59 -4.55
CA LYS A 287 -8.34 7.04 -4.85
C LYS A 287 -9.39 7.68 -3.96
N PHE A 288 -8.97 8.37 -2.91
CA PHE A 288 -9.85 8.93 -1.87
C PHE A 288 -10.72 10.10 -2.33
N HIS A 289 -10.43 10.72 -3.46
CA HIS A 289 -11.33 11.71 -4.08
C HIS A 289 -12.54 11.08 -4.80
N ASN A 290 -12.50 9.78 -5.09
CA ASN A 290 -13.64 9.07 -5.61
C ASN A 290 -14.54 8.63 -4.45
N PRO A 291 -15.89 8.65 -4.63
CA PRO A 291 -16.76 8.03 -3.65
C PRO A 291 -16.41 6.56 -3.45
N PRO A 292 -16.33 6.07 -2.20
CA PRO A 292 -16.10 4.66 -1.94
C PRO A 292 -17.31 3.81 -2.37
N LEU A 293 -17.04 2.58 -2.81
CA LEU A 293 -18.06 1.54 -2.93
C LEU A 293 -18.52 1.10 -1.53
N ARG A 294 -19.72 0.57 -1.42
CA ARG A 294 -20.29 0.16 -0.12
C ARG A 294 -20.62 -1.33 -0.09
N ASP A 295 -20.52 -1.90 1.10
CA ASP A 295 -20.97 -3.25 1.43
C ASP A 295 -20.42 -4.33 0.49
N MET A 296 -19.13 -4.20 0.13
CA MET A 296 -18.48 -5.10 -0.80
C MET A 296 -18.06 -6.40 -0.11
N GLU A 297 -18.56 -7.54 -0.57
CA GLU A 297 -18.12 -8.85 -0.06
C GLU A 297 -16.70 -9.18 -0.54
N THR A 298 -16.40 -8.89 -1.79
CA THR A 298 -15.09 -9.06 -2.43
C THR A 298 -14.85 -7.84 -3.31
N TRP A 299 -13.64 -7.31 -3.34
CA TRP A 299 -13.29 -6.18 -4.18
C TRP A 299 -12.07 -6.45 -5.04
N PHE A 300 -11.90 -5.67 -6.09
CA PHE A 300 -10.85 -5.89 -7.08
C PHE A 300 -9.75 -4.84 -6.96
N ILE A 301 -8.52 -5.29 -6.79
CA ILE A 301 -7.32 -4.43 -6.81
C ILE A 301 -6.49 -4.80 -8.04
N PRO A 302 -6.38 -3.90 -9.04
CA PRO A 302 -5.53 -4.13 -10.21
C PRO A 302 -4.06 -4.24 -9.83
N GLY A 303 -3.29 -4.99 -10.60
CA GLY A 303 -1.83 -5.07 -10.45
C GLY A 303 -1.18 -3.69 -10.55
N GLY A 304 -0.16 -3.45 -9.73
CA GLY A 304 0.49 -2.14 -9.64
C GLY A 304 -0.32 -1.09 -8.85
N THR A 305 -1.22 -1.52 -7.96
CA THR A 305 -2.12 -0.64 -7.23
C THR A 305 -2.21 -1.03 -5.75
N ALA A 306 -2.50 -0.07 -4.90
CA ALA A 306 -2.96 -0.29 -3.53
C ALA A 306 -4.41 0.19 -3.41
N GLY A 307 -5.27 -0.66 -2.85
CA GLY A 307 -6.64 -0.34 -2.46
C GLY A 307 -6.75 -0.08 -0.97
N ALA A 308 -7.90 0.44 -0.54
CA ALA A 308 -8.22 0.68 0.86
C ALA A 308 -9.65 0.26 1.16
N ALA A 309 -9.88 -0.34 2.33
CA ALA A 309 -11.20 -0.72 2.80
C ALA A 309 -11.36 -0.37 4.28
N LEU A 310 -12.52 0.14 4.67
CA LEU A 310 -12.94 0.30 6.06
C LEU A 310 -13.95 -0.77 6.40
N TYR A 311 -13.79 -1.38 7.57
CA TYR A 311 -14.77 -2.30 8.15
C TYR A 311 -14.87 -2.10 9.67
N THR A 312 -16.11 -2.01 10.17
CA THR A 312 -16.38 -1.97 11.60
C THR A 312 -16.76 -3.36 12.09
N PHE A 313 -15.94 -3.95 12.96
CA PHE A 313 -16.18 -5.30 13.49
C PHE A 313 -17.39 -5.33 14.42
N LYS A 314 -18.36 -6.22 14.13
CA LYS A 314 -19.63 -6.32 14.86
C LYS A 314 -19.74 -7.57 15.71
N GLN A 315 -18.88 -8.57 15.51
CA GLN A 315 -18.84 -9.83 16.25
C GLN A 315 -17.42 -10.17 16.68
N PRO A 316 -17.18 -10.78 17.82
CA PRO A 316 -15.88 -11.33 18.17
C PRO A 316 -15.59 -12.62 17.40
N GLY A 317 -14.31 -13.03 17.40
CA GLY A 317 -13.88 -14.29 16.81
C GLY A 317 -12.80 -14.12 15.76
N VAL A 318 -12.58 -15.15 14.97
CA VAL A 318 -11.57 -15.16 13.90
C VAL A 318 -12.24 -14.87 12.56
N TYR A 319 -11.75 -13.84 11.89
CA TYR A 319 -12.11 -13.52 10.52
C TYR A 319 -10.94 -13.89 9.62
N ALA A 320 -11.17 -14.63 8.54
CA ALA A 320 -10.13 -14.87 7.56
C ALA A 320 -10.15 -13.78 6.47
N TYR A 321 -9.00 -13.15 6.27
CA TYR A 321 -8.78 -12.20 5.18
C TYR A 321 -7.99 -12.90 4.09
N VAL A 322 -8.56 -13.03 2.89
CA VAL A 322 -8.01 -13.88 1.83
C VAL A 322 -8.04 -13.20 0.47
N ASN A 323 -7.15 -13.59 -0.43
CA ASN A 323 -7.40 -13.44 -1.86
C ASN A 323 -8.46 -14.48 -2.25
N HIS A 324 -9.59 -14.05 -2.83
CA HIS A 324 -10.71 -14.96 -3.15
C HIS A 324 -10.48 -15.80 -4.44
N ASN A 325 -9.26 -15.87 -4.95
CA ASN A 325 -8.79 -17.06 -5.66
C ASN A 325 -8.41 -18.08 -4.58
N LEU A 326 -9.31 -19.01 -4.29
CA LEU A 326 -9.18 -19.90 -3.13
C LEU A 326 -7.98 -20.85 -3.23
N ILE A 327 -7.51 -21.17 -4.44
CA ILE A 327 -6.28 -21.93 -4.63
C ILE A 327 -5.07 -21.08 -4.18
N GLU A 328 -5.05 -19.81 -4.57
CA GLU A 328 -3.99 -18.89 -4.15
C GLU A 328 -4.03 -18.66 -2.63
N ALA A 329 -5.22 -18.56 -2.03
CA ALA A 329 -5.39 -18.38 -0.60
C ALA A 329 -4.91 -19.58 0.23
N PHE A 330 -5.37 -20.79 -0.10
CA PHE A 330 -5.21 -21.94 0.77
C PHE A 330 -4.01 -22.84 0.40
N GLU A 331 -3.63 -22.88 -0.88
CA GLU A 331 -2.51 -23.71 -1.31
C GLU A 331 -1.21 -22.92 -1.51
N LEU A 332 -1.30 -21.61 -1.87
CA LEU A 332 -0.14 -20.79 -2.14
C LEU A 332 0.17 -19.77 -1.03
N GLY A 333 -0.78 -19.54 -0.08
CA GLY A 333 -0.53 -18.79 1.14
C GLY A 333 -1.09 -17.36 1.23
N ALA A 334 -1.97 -16.94 0.27
CA ALA A 334 -2.57 -15.59 0.26
C ALA A 334 -3.71 -15.45 1.27
N SER A 335 -3.40 -15.64 2.55
CA SER A 335 -4.37 -15.59 3.64
C SER A 335 -3.78 -15.00 4.93
N GLY A 336 -4.63 -14.36 5.72
CA GLY A 336 -4.35 -13.83 7.05
C GLY A 336 -5.61 -13.87 7.91
N HIS A 337 -5.46 -13.56 9.20
CA HIS A 337 -6.57 -13.56 10.15
C HIS A 337 -6.67 -12.21 10.85
N PHE A 338 -7.92 -11.78 11.12
CA PHE A 338 -8.22 -10.86 12.20
C PHE A 338 -8.72 -11.65 13.39
N VAL A 339 -8.18 -11.37 14.57
CA VAL A 339 -8.70 -11.89 15.86
C VAL A 339 -9.38 -10.73 16.56
N VAL A 340 -10.68 -10.84 16.73
CA VAL A 340 -11.54 -9.79 17.26
C VAL A 340 -12.03 -10.19 18.65
N GLU A 341 -11.79 -9.33 19.64
CA GLU A 341 -12.22 -9.52 21.02
C GLU A 341 -13.52 -8.74 21.28
N GLY A 342 -14.39 -9.26 22.16
CA GLY A 342 -15.64 -8.64 22.56
C GLY A 342 -16.71 -9.64 22.92
N ASP A 343 -17.92 -9.16 23.14
CA ASP A 343 -19.09 -9.98 23.48
C ASP A 343 -19.81 -10.44 22.21
N TRP A 344 -20.28 -11.69 22.24
CA TRP A 344 -21.03 -12.26 21.12
C TRP A 344 -22.45 -11.70 21.05
N ASP A 345 -22.85 -11.20 19.89
CA ASP A 345 -24.21 -10.75 19.61
C ASP A 345 -25.03 -11.89 18.99
N HIS A 346 -25.94 -12.45 19.77
CA HIS A 346 -26.81 -13.54 19.37
C HIS A 346 -27.90 -13.11 18.36
N ASP A 347 -28.21 -11.83 18.28
CA ASP A 347 -29.17 -11.32 17.30
C ASP A 347 -28.59 -11.28 15.90
N LEU A 348 -27.26 -11.04 15.78
CA LEU A 348 -26.55 -11.10 14.51
C LEU A 348 -26.31 -12.53 14.03
N MET A 349 -25.96 -13.44 14.93
CA MET A 349 -25.69 -14.84 14.58
C MET A 349 -25.83 -15.74 15.80
N THR A 350 -26.57 -16.84 15.66
CA THR A 350 -26.66 -17.87 16.71
C THR A 350 -26.83 -19.27 16.13
N GLN A 351 -26.25 -20.26 16.79
CA GLN A 351 -26.53 -21.66 16.47
C GLN A 351 -27.86 -22.08 17.09
N VAL A 352 -28.92 -22.06 16.31
CA VAL A 352 -30.27 -22.42 16.76
C VAL A 352 -30.38 -23.90 17.17
N LYS A 353 -29.64 -24.78 16.49
CA LYS A 353 -29.63 -26.21 16.76
C LYS A 353 -28.24 -26.80 16.45
N ALA A 354 -27.65 -27.48 17.44
CA ALA A 354 -26.38 -28.18 17.26
C ALA A 354 -26.50 -29.34 16.23
N PRO A 355 -25.39 -29.75 15.60
CA PRO A 355 -25.38 -30.94 14.74
C PRO A 355 -25.99 -32.15 15.47
N HIS A 356 -26.87 -32.85 14.81
CA HIS A 356 -27.54 -34.04 15.32
C HIS A 356 -27.80 -35.01 14.15
N PRO A 357 -27.99 -36.32 14.43
CA PRO A 357 -28.29 -37.29 13.38
C PRO A 357 -29.56 -36.92 12.58
N ILE A 358 -29.51 -37.16 11.28
CA ILE A 358 -30.70 -37.03 10.42
C ILE A 358 -31.70 -38.12 10.84
N PRO A 359 -32.99 -37.75 11.10
CA PRO A 359 -34.02 -38.75 11.39
C PRO A 359 -34.16 -39.78 10.27
N GLU A 360 -34.36 -41.04 10.64
CA GLU A 360 -34.61 -42.08 9.62
C GLU A 360 -35.85 -41.72 8.78
N GLY A 361 -35.73 -41.82 7.48
CA GLY A 361 -36.82 -41.55 6.54
C GLY A 361 -36.83 -40.17 5.85
N LYS A 362 -35.77 -39.37 6.01
CA LYS A 362 -35.53 -38.14 5.19
C LYS A 362 -34.48 -38.36 4.15
#